data_38563b5a6f11915dfa8ee94401d6f4e7
#
_entry.id   38563b5a6f11915dfa8ee94401d6f4e7
#
_cell.length_a   1.000
_cell.length_b   1.000
_cell.length_c   1.000
_cell.angle_alpha   90.00
_cell.angle_beta   90.00
_cell.angle_gamma   90.00
#
_symmetry.space_group_name_H-M   'P 1'
#
loop_
_entity.id
_entity.type
_entity.pdbx_description
1 polymer ?
#
loop_
_entity_poly.entity_id
_entity_poly.type
_entity_poly.pdbx_seq_one_letter_code
_entity_poly.pdbx_strand_id
1 'polypeptide(L)'
;MSKKPDANSSSAGSAPHAKPAAKPAKVAKPMAEPKPEPKPTAGKSPTRSAAKPEAAGEIGNYSAAVRWLLERTDFERMRVVKYSEETFKLDRMRKLLSLLGNPHEQFRSVHVAGTNGKGSTTAMIASMLQGCGYAVGLYTSPHLVDLRERIQVNGVPIDRNDFTDLMKEVAKAAAKLDSEPTFFEIITALGFKHFAEQAID
;
A
#
# COMPACT_ATOMS: atom_id res chain seq x y z
N MET A 1 66.87 25.24 -34.98
CA MET A 1 67.88 24.41 -34.26
C MET A 1 67.10 23.44 -33.42
N SER A 2 66.86 22.24 -33.92
CA SER A 2 67.58 20.98 -33.68
C SER A 2 67.61 20.61 -32.19
N LYS A 3 66.87 19.57 -31.81
CA LYS A 3 67.26 18.17 -31.73
C LYS A 3 66.16 17.30 -31.08
N LYS A 4 65.67 16.28 -31.75
CA LYS A 4 65.36 14.96 -31.23
C LYS A 4 66.71 14.21 -31.08
N PRO A 5 66.89 13.04 -30.45
CA PRO A 5 66.02 11.90 -30.20
C PRO A 5 66.20 11.34 -28.78
N ASP A 6 65.79 10.22 -28.26
CA ASP A 6 65.66 8.79 -28.56
C ASP A 6 64.92 8.13 -27.40
N ALA A 7 64.05 7.26 -27.59
CA ALA A 7 64.07 5.81 -27.78
C ALA A 7 64.15 4.96 -26.51
N ASN A 8 63.12 4.16 -26.33
CA ASN A 8 63.15 2.74 -25.91
C ASN A 8 63.41 2.34 -24.46
N SER A 9 62.37 1.80 -23.82
CA SER A 9 62.54 0.49 -23.16
C SER A 9 61.20 -0.18 -22.83
N SER A 10 61.04 -1.33 -23.40
CA SER A 10 60.02 -2.34 -23.12
C SER A 10 60.11 -2.87 -21.71
N SER A 11 58.97 -3.04 -21.04
CA SER A 11 58.85 -4.00 -19.98
C SER A 11 57.52 -4.74 -20.08
N ALA A 12 57.61 -6.01 -20.35
CA ALA A 12 56.53 -6.98 -20.34
C ALA A 12 55.98 -7.14 -18.93
N GLY A 13 54.70 -6.88 -18.76
CA GLY A 13 53.91 -7.12 -17.55
C GLY A 13 53.09 -8.39 -17.71
N SER A 14 53.36 -9.37 -16.93
CA SER A 14 52.81 -10.71 -16.83
C SER A 14 51.29 -10.73 -16.71
N ALA A 15 50.63 -11.64 -17.44
CA ALA A 15 49.21 -11.98 -17.34
C ALA A 15 48.87 -12.59 -15.98
N PRO A 16 47.71 -12.30 -15.42
CA PRO A 16 47.25 -12.96 -14.20
C PRO A 16 46.75 -14.39 -14.49
N HIS A 17 47.25 -15.32 -13.65
CA HIS A 17 46.89 -16.73 -13.64
C HIS A 17 45.38 -16.97 -13.53
N ALA A 18 44.81 -17.70 -14.49
CA ALA A 18 43.47 -18.25 -14.42
C ALA A 18 43.37 -19.29 -13.29
N LYS A 19 42.37 -19.13 -12.40
CA LYS A 19 42.02 -20.13 -11.39
C LYS A 19 41.40 -21.36 -12.08
N PRO A 20 41.66 -22.59 -11.62
CA PRO A 20 41.07 -23.79 -12.18
C PRO A 20 39.57 -23.86 -11.93
N ALA A 21 38.86 -24.32 -12.95
CA ALA A 21 37.40 -24.52 -12.93
C ALA A 21 36.96 -25.50 -11.83
N ALA A 22 35.95 -25.11 -11.06
CA ALA A 22 35.32 -25.97 -10.07
C ALA A 22 34.59 -27.14 -10.78
N LYS A 23 34.71 -28.34 -10.22
CA LYS A 23 34.01 -29.55 -10.67
C LYS A 23 32.50 -29.39 -10.60
N PRO A 24 31.71 -29.93 -11.55
CA PRO A 24 30.27 -29.85 -11.52
C PRO A 24 29.70 -30.63 -10.31
N ALA A 25 28.80 -29.98 -9.59
CA ALA A 25 28.07 -30.59 -8.48
C ALA A 25 27.15 -31.72 -8.99
N LYS A 26 27.09 -32.82 -8.27
CA LYS A 26 26.23 -33.97 -8.55
C LYS A 26 24.76 -33.52 -8.59
N VAL A 27 24.09 -33.82 -9.69
CA VAL A 27 22.65 -33.67 -9.87
C VAL A 27 21.92 -34.52 -8.81
N ALA A 28 21.18 -33.87 -7.94
CA ALA A 28 20.31 -34.55 -6.99
C ALA A 28 19.18 -35.27 -7.72
N LYS A 29 18.86 -36.49 -7.28
CA LYS A 29 17.72 -37.28 -7.79
C LYS A 29 16.40 -36.52 -7.58
N PRO A 30 15.44 -36.60 -8.50
CA PRO A 30 14.13 -36.00 -8.32
C PRO A 30 13.42 -36.63 -7.11
N MET A 31 12.93 -35.76 -6.23
CA MET A 31 12.05 -36.15 -5.13
C MET A 31 10.73 -36.66 -5.69
N ALA A 32 10.22 -37.74 -5.10
CA ALA A 32 8.93 -38.31 -5.44
C ALA A 32 7.81 -37.29 -5.25
N GLU A 33 6.85 -37.27 -6.20
CA GLU A 33 5.67 -36.43 -6.15
C GLU A 33 4.86 -36.69 -4.86
N PRO A 34 4.40 -35.66 -4.16
CA PRO A 34 3.51 -35.83 -3.01
C PRO A 34 2.14 -36.35 -3.47
N LYS A 35 1.64 -37.36 -2.76
CA LYS A 35 0.30 -37.89 -2.97
C LYS A 35 -0.76 -36.79 -2.83
N PRO A 36 -1.82 -36.78 -3.66
CA PRO A 36 -2.87 -35.79 -3.56
C PRO A 36 -3.59 -35.90 -2.20
N GLU A 37 -3.64 -34.75 -1.51
CA GLU A 37 -4.43 -34.59 -0.28
C GLU A 37 -5.93 -34.73 -0.56
N PRO A 38 -6.72 -35.29 0.38
CA PRO A 38 -8.15 -35.45 0.21
C PRO A 38 -8.82 -34.07 0.12
N LYS A 39 -9.70 -33.91 -0.89
CA LYS A 39 -10.50 -32.69 -1.10
C LYS A 39 -11.27 -32.35 0.19
N PRO A 40 -11.22 -31.11 0.67
CA PRO A 40 -12.06 -30.72 1.79
C PRO A 40 -13.52 -30.81 1.41
N THR A 41 -14.30 -31.55 2.22
CA THR A 41 -15.74 -31.62 2.14
C THR A 41 -16.34 -30.23 2.27
N ALA A 42 -17.26 -29.87 1.37
CA ALA A 42 -17.98 -28.62 1.37
C ALA A 42 -18.78 -28.46 2.68
N GLY A 43 -18.14 -27.84 3.67
CA GLY A 43 -18.80 -27.32 4.85
C GLY A 43 -19.65 -26.11 4.43
N LYS A 44 -20.96 -26.18 4.70
CA LYS A 44 -21.89 -25.07 4.52
C LYS A 44 -21.34 -23.85 5.27
N SER A 45 -21.00 -22.80 4.53
CA SER A 45 -20.68 -21.48 5.11
C SER A 45 -21.86 -21.04 5.98
N PRO A 46 -21.65 -20.61 7.22
CA PRO A 46 -22.72 -19.99 7.99
C PRO A 46 -23.12 -18.71 7.24
N THR A 47 -24.38 -18.64 6.80
CA THR A 47 -25.04 -17.42 6.38
C THR A 47 -25.03 -16.46 7.57
N ARG A 48 -24.00 -15.61 7.63
CA ARG A 48 -23.95 -14.51 8.59
C ARG A 48 -25.08 -13.57 8.24
N SER A 49 -26.16 -13.60 9.04
CA SER A 49 -27.21 -12.60 9.04
C SER A 49 -26.53 -11.24 9.00
N ALA A 50 -26.90 -10.40 8.01
CA ALA A 50 -26.45 -9.05 7.89
C ALA A 50 -26.98 -8.26 9.10
N ALA A 51 -26.21 -8.25 10.20
CA ALA A 51 -26.41 -7.33 11.28
C ALA A 51 -26.19 -5.91 10.69
N LYS A 52 -27.17 -5.04 10.90
CA LYS A 52 -27.10 -3.63 10.53
C LYS A 52 -25.82 -3.05 11.12
N PRO A 53 -24.96 -2.37 10.33
CA PRO A 53 -23.68 -1.89 10.85
C PRO A 53 -23.92 -0.94 12.03
N GLU A 54 -23.11 -1.11 13.07
CA GLU A 54 -23.15 -0.29 14.27
C GLU A 54 -23.10 1.21 13.90
N ALA A 55 -23.92 2.01 14.57
CA ALA A 55 -24.02 3.44 14.30
C ALA A 55 -22.70 4.16 14.62
N ALA A 56 -22.39 5.23 13.89
CA ALA A 56 -21.18 6.06 14.08
C ALA A 56 -20.93 6.56 15.52
N GLY A 57 -21.90 6.39 16.44
CA GLY A 57 -21.82 6.78 17.84
C GLY A 57 -20.99 5.86 18.74
N GLU A 58 -20.58 4.66 18.26
CA GLU A 58 -19.89 3.65 19.08
C GLU A 58 -18.35 3.64 18.91
N ILE A 59 -17.79 4.51 18.07
CA ILE A 59 -16.35 4.60 17.87
C ILE A 59 -15.70 5.37 19.02
N GLY A 60 -15.47 4.69 20.16
CA GLY A 60 -14.90 5.29 21.36
C GLY A 60 -13.37 5.29 21.41
N ASN A 61 -12.69 4.43 20.65
CA ASN A 61 -11.24 4.28 20.65
C ASN A 61 -10.75 3.64 19.35
N TYR A 62 -9.41 3.56 19.19
CA TYR A 62 -8.75 2.99 17.99
C TYR A 62 -9.22 1.57 17.66
N SER A 63 -9.34 0.69 18.65
CA SER A 63 -9.77 -0.70 18.41
C SER A 63 -11.21 -0.77 17.89
N ALA A 64 -12.10 0.09 18.40
CA ALA A 64 -13.47 0.21 17.91
C ALA A 64 -13.50 0.78 16.49
N ALA A 65 -12.67 1.79 16.18
CA ALA A 65 -12.53 2.36 14.84
C ALA A 65 -12.06 1.32 13.81
N VAL A 66 -11.05 0.54 14.15
CA VAL A 66 -10.53 -0.54 13.30
C VAL A 66 -11.59 -1.63 13.09
N ARG A 67 -12.29 -2.06 14.16
CA ARG A 67 -13.35 -3.06 14.05
C ARG A 67 -14.47 -2.57 13.13
N TRP A 68 -14.94 -1.33 13.34
CA TRP A 68 -15.97 -0.71 12.50
C TRP A 68 -15.57 -0.70 11.03
N LEU A 69 -14.31 -0.37 10.72
CA LEU A 69 -13.78 -0.38 9.35
C LEU A 69 -13.71 -1.80 8.75
N LEU A 70 -13.27 -2.79 9.54
CA LEU A 70 -13.12 -4.18 9.08
C LEU A 70 -14.45 -4.90 8.83
N GLU A 71 -15.55 -4.38 9.30
CA GLU A 71 -16.89 -4.89 8.98
C GLU A 71 -17.34 -4.53 7.55
N ARG A 72 -16.66 -3.62 6.90
CA ARG A 72 -16.95 -3.18 5.53
C ARG A 72 -16.41 -4.16 4.49
N THR A 73 -17.02 -4.14 3.30
CA THR A 73 -16.57 -4.98 2.18
C THR A 73 -15.13 -4.63 1.80
N ASP A 74 -14.23 -5.59 1.95
CA ASP A 74 -12.81 -5.46 1.64
C ASP A 74 -12.47 -6.28 0.40
N PHE A 75 -12.42 -5.61 -0.75
CA PHE A 75 -12.06 -6.26 -2.02
C PHE A 75 -10.56 -6.62 -2.12
N GLU A 76 -9.69 -6.02 -1.32
CA GLU A 76 -8.26 -6.37 -1.31
C GLU A 76 -8.03 -7.79 -0.76
N ARG A 77 -8.91 -8.28 0.12
CA ARG A 77 -8.86 -9.62 0.71
C ARG A 77 -9.63 -10.68 -0.06
N MET A 78 -10.45 -10.28 -1.03
CA MET A 78 -11.25 -11.22 -1.82
C MET A 78 -10.40 -11.86 -2.92
N ARG A 79 -10.39 -13.20 -2.97
CA ARG A 79 -9.67 -13.96 -4.02
C ARG A 79 -10.30 -13.81 -5.40
N VAL A 80 -11.60 -13.57 -5.48
CA VAL A 80 -12.35 -13.42 -6.73
C VAL A 80 -13.23 -12.19 -6.60
N VAL A 81 -12.89 -11.14 -7.34
CA VAL A 81 -13.70 -9.94 -7.46
C VAL A 81 -14.39 -9.98 -8.81
N LYS A 82 -15.72 -10.02 -8.83
CA LYS A 82 -16.47 -9.77 -10.06
C LYS A 82 -16.45 -8.27 -10.31
N TYR A 83 -15.61 -7.85 -11.26
CA TYR A 83 -15.56 -6.48 -11.70
C TYR A 83 -16.86 -6.16 -12.46
N SER A 84 -17.72 -5.33 -11.89
CA SER A 84 -18.85 -4.72 -12.56
C SER A 84 -18.72 -3.20 -12.49
N GLU A 85 -19.21 -2.50 -13.51
CA GLU A 85 -19.23 -1.03 -13.50
C GLU A 85 -19.99 -0.47 -12.30
N GLU A 86 -20.99 -1.20 -11.79
CA GLU A 86 -21.76 -0.82 -10.60
C GLU A 86 -20.95 -0.91 -9.31
N THR A 87 -20.01 -1.86 -9.22
CA THR A 87 -19.20 -2.11 -8.01
C THR A 87 -18.11 -1.06 -7.81
N PHE A 88 -17.59 -0.49 -8.91
CA PHE A 88 -16.42 0.42 -8.89
C PHE A 88 -16.76 1.85 -9.38
N LYS A 89 -18.01 2.29 -9.22
CA LYS A 89 -18.39 3.67 -9.53
C LYS A 89 -17.67 4.64 -8.58
N LEU A 90 -16.98 5.63 -9.15
CA LEU A 90 -16.34 6.71 -8.39
C LEU A 90 -17.34 7.68 -7.75
N ASP A 91 -18.60 7.64 -8.12
CA ASP A 91 -19.61 8.58 -7.65
C ASP A 91 -19.81 8.50 -6.14
N ARG A 92 -19.77 7.28 -5.55
CA ARG A 92 -19.85 7.10 -4.10
C ARG A 92 -18.66 7.73 -3.40
N MET A 93 -17.44 7.50 -3.92
CA MET A 93 -16.22 8.10 -3.37
C MET A 93 -16.23 9.62 -3.49
N ARG A 94 -16.65 10.18 -4.64
CA ARG A 94 -16.80 11.63 -4.83
C ARG A 94 -17.79 12.22 -3.84
N LYS A 95 -18.94 11.57 -3.66
CA LYS A 95 -19.96 12.01 -2.70
C LYS A 95 -19.44 11.97 -1.26
N LEU A 96 -18.70 10.92 -0.88
CA LEU A 96 -18.05 10.81 0.44
C LEU A 96 -17.06 11.95 0.66
N LEU A 97 -16.17 12.20 -0.31
CA LEU A 97 -15.18 13.28 -0.23
C LEU A 97 -15.84 14.66 -0.18
N SER A 98 -16.90 14.89 -0.93
CA SER A 98 -17.68 16.13 -0.89
C SER A 98 -18.28 16.38 0.50
N LEU A 99 -18.81 15.34 1.16
CA LEU A 99 -19.32 15.44 2.54
C LEU A 99 -18.23 15.74 3.57
N LEU A 100 -16.96 15.46 3.24
CA LEU A 100 -15.78 15.73 4.06
C LEU A 100 -15.07 17.05 3.68
N GLY A 101 -15.65 17.84 2.78
CA GLY A 101 -15.11 19.14 2.35
C GLY A 101 -14.03 19.05 1.27
N ASN A 102 -14.06 18.00 0.42
CA ASN A 102 -13.13 17.77 -0.69
C ASN A 102 -11.64 17.83 -0.27
N PRO A 103 -11.21 17.08 0.75
CA PRO A 103 -9.84 17.19 1.26
C PRO A 103 -8.77 16.87 0.20
N HIS A 104 -9.09 16.03 -0.78
CA HIS A 104 -8.20 15.64 -1.88
C HIS A 104 -7.86 16.78 -2.86
N GLU A 105 -8.55 17.91 -2.81
CA GLU A 105 -8.29 19.09 -3.63
C GLU A 105 -7.33 20.08 -2.93
N GLN A 106 -6.95 19.83 -1.69
CA GLN A 106 -6.16 20.76 -0.87
C GLN A 106 -4.64 20.53 -0.96
N PHE A 107 -4.19 19.48 -1.63
CA PHE A 107 -2.78 19.16 -1.82
C PHE A 107 -2.53 18.55 -3.20
N ARG A 108 -1.27 18.54 -3.62
CA ARG A 108 -0.86 17.87 -4.87
C ARG A 108 -0.65 16.40 -4.63
N SER A 109 -0.87 15.58 -5.64
CA SER A 109 -0.68 14.13 -5.52
C SER A 109 0.10 13.53 -6.68
N VAL A 110 0.93 12.53 -6.37
CA VAL A 110 1.59 11.66 -7.33
C VAL A 110 1.01 10.27 -7.19
N HIS A 111 0.37 9.77 -8.25
CA HIS A 111 -0.19 8.41 -8.27
C HIS A 111 0.75 7.43 -8.94
N VAL A 112 1.16 6.38 -8.20
CA VAL A 112 2.03 5.31 -8.71
C VAL A 112 1.20 4.07 -8.99
N ALA A 113 1.07 3.71 -10.27
CA ALA A 113 0.37 2.52 -10.73
C ALA A 113 1.35 1.47 -11.27
N GLY A 114 0.96 0.20 -11.26
CA GLY A 114 1.76 -0.91 -11.78
C GLY A 114 1.44 -2.24 -11.12
N THR A 115 2.00 -3.32 -11.62
CA THR A 115 1.83 -4.67 -11.04
C THR A 115 2.75 -4.90 -9.85
N ASN A 116 4.03 -4.56 -9.97
CA ASN A 116 5.05 -4.76 -8.93
C ASN A 116 5.78 -3.45 -8.61
N GLY A 117 6.40 -3.36 -7.44
CA GLY A 117 7.28 -2.27 -7.04
C GLY A 117 6.59 -0.95 -6.66
N LYS A 118 5.25 -0.86 -6.71
CA LYS A 118 4.52 0.38 -6.37
C LYS A 118 4.94 0.96 -5.02
N GLY A 119 4.88 0.16 -3.96
CA GLY A 119 5.20 0.60 -2.60
C GLY A 119 6.63 1.11 -2.48
N SER A 120 7.61 0.38 -3.03
CA SER A 120 9.02 0.80 -3.01
C SER A 120 9.25 2.10 -3.79
N THR A 121 8.65 2.23 -4.98
CA THR A 121 8.74 3.44 -5.80
C THR A 121 8.11 4.63 -5.08
N THR A 122 6.93 4.46 -4.49
CA THR A 122 6.25 5.53 -3.75
C THR A 122 7.05 5.95 -2.52
N ALA A 123 7.63 5.01 -1.78
CA ALA A 123 8.48 5.31 -0.64
C ALA A 123 9.75 6.07 -1.02
N MET A 124 10.39 5.72 -2.15
CA MET A 124 11.55 6.45 -2.67
C MET A 124 11.18 7.88 -3.08
N ILE A 125 10.05 8.06 -3.78
CA ILE A 125 9.56 9.39 -4.16
C ILE A 125 9.28 10.23 -2.90
N ALA A 126 8.59 9.67 -1.91
CA ALA A 126 8.30 10.35 -0.66
C ALA A 126 9.59 10.78 0.06
N SER A 127 10.58 9.90 0.15
CA SER A 127 11.88 10.20 0.77
C SER A 127 12.63 11.32 0.03
N MET A 128 12.61 11.32 -1.31
CA MET A 128 13.23 12.38 -2.10
C MET A 128 12.55 13.74 -1.89
N LEU A 129 11.21 13.77 -1.88
CA LEU A 129 10.45 15.00 -1.63
C LEU A 129 10.71 15.54 -0.22
N GLN A 130 10.75 14.68 0.81
CA GLN A 130 11.12 15.06 2.17
C GLN A 130 12.54 15.65 2.22
N GLY A 131 13.50 15.03 1.50
CA GLY A 131 14.86 15.54 1.37
C GLY A 131 14.94 16.91 0.68
N CYS A 132 13.93 17.27 -0.12
CA CYS A 132 13.77 18.60 -0.72
C CYS A 132 13.05 19.59 0.21
N GLY A 133 12.63 19.18 1.41
CA GLY A 133 11.99 20.05 2.40
C GLY A 133 10.46 20.12 2.33
N TYR A 134 9.81 19.27 1.53
CA TYR A 134 8.35 19.20 1.45
C TYR A 134 7.76 18.41 2.63
N ALA A 135 6.58 18.81 3.09
CA ALA A 135 5.74 18.01 3.97
C ALA A 135 5.00 16.98 3.12
N VAL A 136 5.31 15.69 3.31
CA VAL A 136 4.87 14.63 2.41
C VAL A 136 3.93 13.66 3.10
N GLY A 137 2.70 13.55 2.56
CA GLY A 137 1.79 12.46 2.86
C GLY A 137 2.12 11.22 2.02
N LEU A 138 2.22 10.06 2.65
CA LEU A 138 2.42 8.77 1.98
C LEU A 138 1.22 7.87 2.24
N TYR A 139 0.54 7.48 1.14
CA TYR A 139 -0.55 6.50 1.19
C TYR A 139 -0.14 5.21 0.49
N THR A 140 -0.20 4.08 1.19
CA THR A 140 0.17 2.76 0.64
C THR A 140 -0.86 1.69 0.95
N SER A 141 -0.92 0.64 0.13
CA SER A 141 -1.71 -0.57 0.37
C SER A 141 -1.07 -1.81 -0.25
N PRO A 142 -1.27 -2.98 0.35
CA PRO A 142 -1.84 -3.23 1.68
C PRO A 142 -0.87 -2.84 2.80
N HIS A 143 -1.31 -2.88 4.07
CA HIS A 143 -0.45 -2.81 5.26
C HIS A 143 0.15 -4.20 5.57
N LEU A 144 1.26 -4.24 6.29
CA LEU A 144 1.92 -5.48 6.70
C LEU A 144 1.51 -5.92 8.11
N VAL A 145 1.55 -5.03 9.07
CA VAL A 145 1.28 -5.30 10.49
C VAL A 145 0.21 -4.38 11.04
N ASP A 146 0.37 -3.07 10.90
CA ASP A 146 -0.54 -2.06 11.48
C ASP A 146 -1.24 -1.28 10.35
N LEU A 147 -2.55 -1.13 10.47
CA LEU A 147 -3.38 -0.40 9.51
C LEU A 147 -2.89 1.05 9.28
N ARG A 148 -2.28 1.66 10.31
CA ARG A 148 -1.74 3.02 10.25
C ARG A 148 -0.54 3.17 9.32
N GLU A 149 0.12 2.06 8.94
CA GLU A 149 1.17 2.05 7.91
C GLU A 149 0.68 2.60 6.57
N ARG A 150 -0.63 2.52 6.31
CA ARG A 150 -1.24 3.03 5.08
C ARG A 150 -1.21 4.55 4.98
N ILE A 151 -1.14 5.26 6.10
CA ILE A 151 -1.29 6.71 6.18
C ILE A 151 -0.15 7.27 7.01
N GLN A 152 0.81 7.89 6.35
CA GLN A 152 1.98 8.45 7.01
C GLN A 152 2.20 9.90 6.55
N VAL A 153 2.67 10.73 7.47
CA VAL A 153 3.15 12.09 7.15
C VAL A 153 4.61 12.17 7.57
N ASN A 154 5.48 12.54 6.64
CA ASN A 154 6.93 12.57 6.84
C ASN A 154 7.51 11.28 7.44
N GLY A 155 7.00 10.12 6.99
CA GLY A 155 7.44 8.80 7.44
C GLY A 155 6.87 8.38 8.80
N VAL A 156 6.03 9.19 9.44
CA VAL A 156 5.39 8.87 10.73
C VAL A 156 3.95 8.41 10.47
N PRO A 157 3.57 7.19 10.88
CA PRO A 157 2.20 6.72 10.78
C PRO A 157 1.24 7.60 11.59
N ILE A 158 0.02 7.78 11.07
CA ILE A 158 -1.05 8.50 11.76
C ILE A 158 -1.21 8.03 13.21
N ASP A 159 -1.39 8.97 14.15
CA ASP A 159 -1.64 8.65 15.56
C ASP A 159 -2.98 7.92 15.76
N ARG A 160 -3.10 7.14 16.82
CA ARG A 160 -4.32 6.39 17.13
C ARG A 160 -5.51 7.26 17.46
N ASN A 161 -5.28 8.41 18.10
CA ASN A 161 -6.34 9.34 18.44
C ASN A 161 -6.82 10.07 17.18
N ASP A 162 -5.90 10.58 16.36
CA ASP A 162 -6.21 11.22 15.07
C ASP A 162 -6.98 10.25 14.17
N PHE A 163 -6.50 9.00 14.05
CA PHE A 163 -7.21 7.96 13.31
C PHE A 163 -8.63 7.75 13.83
N THR A 164 -8.80 7.72 15.15
CA THR A 164 -10.10 7.49 15.79
C THR A 164 -11.06 8.64 15.53
N ASP A 165 -10.58 9.87 15.68
CA ASP A 165 -11.43 11.07 15.52
C ASP A 165 -11.81 11.27 14.04
N LEU A 166 -10.87 11.10 13.12
CA LEU A 166 -11.15 11.11 11.68
C LEU A 166 -12.10 9.98 11.28
N MET A 167 -11.97 8.78 11.88
CA MET A 167 -12.90 7.68 11.60
C MET A 167 -14.33 8.01 12.01
N LYS A 168 -14.53 8.72 13.15
CA LYS A 168 -15.85 9.22 13.56
C LYS A 168 -16.45 10.17 12.50
N GLU A 169 -15.62 11.08 11.97
CA GLU A 169 -16.07 12.02 10.92
C GLU A 169 -16.44 11.29 9.63
N VAL A 170 -15.57 10.40 9.18
CA VAL A 170 -15.81 9.59 7.95
C VAL A 170 -17.05 8.71 8.12
N ALA A 171 -17.23 8.08 9.30
CA ALA A 171 -18.42 7.28 9.58
C ALA A 171 -19.72 8.10 9.55
N LYS A 172 -19.69 9.32 10.10
CA LYS A 172 -20.84 10.25 10.03
C LYS A 172 -21.15 10.66 8.58
N ALA A 173 -20.13 10.89 7.76
CA ALA A 173 -20.29 11.19 6.33
C ALA A 173 -20.80 9.96 5.57
N ALA A 174 -20.25 8.77 5.84
CA ALA A 174 -20.67 7.52 5.22
C ALA A 174 -22.14 7.19 5.49
N ALA A 175 -22.65 7.48 6.68
CA ALA A 175 -24.07 7.27 7.02
C ALA A 175 -25.05 8.12 6.20
N LYS A 176 -24.58 9.17 5.50
CA LYS A 176 -25.37 10.02 4.63
C LYS A 176 -25.40 9.56 3.18
N LEU A 177 -24.67 8.48 2.84
CA LEU A 177 -24.63 7.93 1.51
C LEU A 177 -25.80 6.97 1.26
N ASP A 178 -26.23 6.88 0.01
CA ASP A 178 -27.31 5.98 -0.41
C ASP A 178 -26.89 4.50 -0.40
N SER A 179 -25.59 4.23 -0.45
CA SER A 179 -24.99 2.90 -0.42
C SER A 179 -23.76 2.88 0.47
N GLU A 180 -23.54 1.75 1.14
CA GLU A 180 -22.42 1.59 2.06
C GLU A 180 -21.06 1.66 1.33
N PRO A 181 -20.14 2.53 1.77
CA PRO A 181 -18.80 2.60 1.19
C PRO A 181 -17.97 1.38 1.60
N THR A 182 -17.05 1.00 0.72
CA THR A 182 -16.12 -0.10 0.93
C THR A 182 -15.04 0.27 1.95
N PHE A 183 -14.36 -0.74 2.48
CA PHE A 183 -13.16 -0.58 3.32
C PHE A 183 -12.17 0.40 2.67
N PHE A 184 -11.86 0.20 1.38
CA PHE A 184 -10.86 1.01 0.68
C PHE A 184 -11.31 2.46 0.49
N GLU A 185 -12.57 2.71 0.19
CA GLU A 185 -13.11 4.07 0.08
C GLU A 185 -13.03 4.82 1.40
N ILE A 186 -13.37 4.16 2.51
CA ILE A 186 -13.32 4.75 3.85
C ILE A 186 -11.89 5.09 4.26
N ILE A 187 -10.96 4.13 4.16
CA ILE A 187 -9.57 4.36 4.59
C ILE A 187 -8.87 5.38 3.69
N THR A 188 -9.23 5.45 2.40
CA THR A 188 -8.70 6.46 1.47
C THR A 188 -9.24 7.84 1.81
N ALA A 189 -10.54 7.97 2.09
CA ALA A 189 -11.13 9.25 2.50
C ALA A 189 -10.53 9.76 3.82
N LEU A 190 -10.31 8.86 4.79
CA LEU A 190 -9.63 9.19 6.05
C LEU A 190 -8.20 9.67 5.79
N GLY A 191 -7.45 8.99 4.93
CA GLY A 191 -6.09 9.38 4.56
C GLY A 191 -6.04 10.77 3.93
N PHE A 192 -6.92 11.07 2.98
CA PHE A 192 -7.00 12.40 2.36
C PHE A 192 -7.38 13.49 3.38
N LYS A 193 -8.31 13.19 4.27
CA LYS A 193 -8.69 14.13 5.33
C LYS A 193 -7.52 14.42 6.27
N HIS A 194 -6.79 13.37 6.69
CA HIS A 194 -5.59 13.53 7.52
C HIS A 194 -4.53 14.39 6.80
N PHE A 195 -4.25 14.14 5.53
CA PHE A 195 -3.26 14.89 4.77
C PHE A 195 -3.64 16.37 4.64
N ALA A 196 -4.91 16.67 4.39
CA ALA A 196 -5.39 18.04 4.35
C ALA A 196 -5.25 18.75 5.71
N GLU A 197 -5.54 18.08 6.83
CA GLU A 197 -5.39 18.63 8.18
C GLU A 197 -3.92 18.83 8.58
N GLN A 198 -3.03 17.98 8.08
CA GLN A 198 -1.59 18.13 8.29
C GLN A 198 -0.94 19.16 7.35
N ALA A 199 -1.73 19.81 6.49
CA ALA A 199 -1.28 20.82 5.53
C ALA A 199 -0.03 20.37 4.74
N ILE A 200 -0.07 19.15 4.18
CA ILE A 200 1.00 18.66 3.30
C ILE A 200 1.06 19.46 2.00
N ASP A 201 2.23 19.45 1.31
CA ASP A 201 2.50 20.20 0.06
C ASP A 201 1.87 19.60 -1.21
#